data_d068ee74a6e29370eac4b8edd371dcc5
#
_entry.id   d068ee74a6e29370eac4b8edd371dcc5
#
_cell.length_a   1.000
_cell.length_b   1.000
_cell.length_c   1.000
_cell.angle_alpha   90.00
_cell.angle_beta   90.00
_cell.angle_gamma   90.00
#
_symmetry.space_group_name_H-M   'P 1'
#
loop_
_entity.id
_entity.type
_entity.pdbx_description
1 polymer ?
#
loop_
_entity_poly.entity_id
_entity_poly.type
_entity_poly.pdbx_seq_one_letter_code
_entity_poly.pdbx_strand_id
1 'polypeptide(L)'
;MKRLIIATGLLAASFSGATAGTLDTVKQRGTLVCGVSAGFAGFSTPDSQGNYKGLDVDYCRALAAAVLGDANKVRYVALTAQNRFTALQSGEIDVLYRNSTQTYLRGVTLGLRQGPINFYDGQGFVVRRDSGVKDLKGLNGATVCVAQGTTHEVTLGDYGRANGIEWKPLVFDRIDTMYQTFFGGRCDAMTQDASALAGAVTTAAPNAADYLILPQTISKEPLGPFTRNGDEVWTDIIAWLHYGLIEAEEFGVTAANADEMAKSSNVPAIQRLLGSAGELGARLGLDNKWMVQAIKAGGNYAEIFERNVGQASPLKLNRGLNATWSKGGLMYAIPFK
;
A
#
# COMPACT_ATOMS: atom_id res chain seq x y z
N MET A 1 -28.83 12.70 -72.79
CA MET A 1 -27.64 13.09 -72.03
C MET A 1 -27.86 12.72 -70.56
N LYS A 2 -27.35 11.56 -70.11
CA LYS A 2 -27.49 11.10 -68.75
C LYS A 2 -26.21 11.53 -67.98
N ARG A 3 -26.37 12.38 -66.96
CA ARG A 3 -25.25 12.78 -66.08
C ARG A 3 -25.04 11.74 -64.97
N LEU A 4 -23.90 11.12 -64.95
CA LEU A 4 -23.46 10.18 -63.92
C LEU A 4 -22.87 10.99 -62.76
N ILE A 5 -23.48 10.95 -61.59
CA ILE A 5 -22.96 11.57 -60.36
C ILE A 5 -22.15 10.49 -59.63
N ILE A 6 -20.83 10.67 -59.60
CA ILE A 6 -19.93 9.84 -58.81
C ILE A 6 -19.88 10.41 -57.37
N ALA A 7 -20.47 9.71 -56.42
CA ALA A 7 -20.39 10.04 -55.01
C ALA A 7 -19.10 9.47 -54.45
N THR A 8 -18.14 10.35 -54.20
CA THR A 8 -16.87 9.98 -53.54
C THR A 8 -17.13 9.89 -52.01
N GLY A 9 -17.30 8.68 -51.49
CA GLY A 9 -17.41 8.45 -50.04
C GLY A 9 -16.03 8.63 -49.37
N LEU A 10 -15.85 9.68 -48.53
CA LEU A 10 -14.73 9.80 -47.61
C LEU A 10 -14.91 8.78 -46.49
N LEU A 11 -14.09 7.71 -46.48
CA LEU A 11 -13.91 6.88 -45.29
C LEU A 11 -13.08 7.68 -44.26
N ALA A 12 -13.75 8.22 -43.24
CA ALA A 12 -13.09 8.73 -42.05
C ALA A 12 -12.56 7.54 -41.24
N ALA A 13 -11.26 7.27 -41.37
CA ALA A 13 -10.59 6.33 -40.51
C ALA A 13 -10.52 6.93 -39.10
N SER A 14 -11.38 6.45 -38.20
CA SER A 14 -11.34 6.76 -36.81
C SER A 14 -10.06 6.11 -36.23
N PHE A 15 -8.98 6.87 -36.14
CA PHE A 15 -7.84 6.51 -35.31
C PHE A 15 -8.29 6.51 -33.86
N SER A 16 -8.67 5.36 -33.34
CA SER A 16 -8.72 5.14 -31.90
C SER A 16 -7.27 5.23 -31.41
N GLY A 17 -6.86 6.42 -30.98
CA GLY A 17 -5.57 6.59 -30.33
C GLY A 17 -5.54 5.68 -29.11
N ALA A 18 -4.73 4.61 -29.16
CA ALA A 18 -4.40 3.82 -27.98
C ALA A 18 -3.81 4.80 -26.95
N THR A 19 -4.49 5.04 -25.85
CA THR A 19 -3.92 5.82 -24.75
C THR A 19 -2.68 5.07 -24.27
N ALA A 20 -1.55 5.77 -24.24
CA ALA A 20 -0.29 5.19 -23.74
C ALA A 20 -0.52 4.62 -22.34
N GLY A 21 -0.07 3.38 -22.09
CA GLY A 21 -0.17 2.74 -20.79
C GLY A 21 0.59 3.52 -19.72
N THR A 22 0.31 3.24 -18.46
CA THR A 22 1.01 3.92 -17.35
C THR A 22 2.51 3.67 -17.39
N LEU A 23 2.94 2.47 -17.79
CA LEU A 23 4.36 2.15 -17.96
C LEU A 23 5.06 3.11 -18.94
N ASP A 24 4.47 3.32 -20.11
CA ASP A 24 5.04 4.21 -21.14
C ASP A 24 5.06 5.66 -20.65
N THR A 25 3.98 6.09 -20.01
CA THR A 25 3.88 7.44 -19.41
C THR A 25 4.98 7.66 -18.37
N VAL A 26 5.21 6.70 -17.47
CA VAL A 26 6.24 6.78 -16.42
C VAL A 26 7.63 6.79 -17.05
N LYS A 27 7.89 5.94 -18.03
CA LYS A 27 9.19 5.91 -18.75
C LYS A 27 9.46 7.20 -19.51
N GLN A 28 8.47 7.71 -20.25
CA GLN A 28 8.61 8.97 -21.00
C GLN A 28 8.84 10.16 -20.07
N ARG A 29 8.13 10.22 -18.95
CA ARG A 29 8.29 11.29 -17.95
C ARG A 29 9.59 11.14 -17.16
N GLY A 30 10.15 9.93 -17.05
CA GLY A 30 11.35 9.63 -16.28
C GLY A 30 11.16 9.69 -14.76
N THR A 31 9.92 9.68 -14.26
CA THR A 31 9.59 9.79 -12.83
C THR A 31 8.30 9.04 -12.55
N LEU A 32 8.31 8.20 -11.50
CA LEU A 32 7.11 7.57 -10.94
C LEU A 32 6.38 8.56 -10.03
N VAL A 33 5.06 8.68 -10.16
CA VAL A 33 4.23 9.46 -9.23
C VAL A 33 3.46 8.52 -8.33
N CYS A 34 3.86 8.45 -7.08
CA CYS A 34 3.31 7.53 -6.09
C CYS A 34 2.42 8.25 -5.08
N GLY A 35 1.16 7.83 -4.96
CA GLY A 35 0.23 8.34 -3.95
C GLY A 35 0.49 7.64 -2.61
N VAL A 36 0.73 8.44 -1.56
CA VAL A 36 1.05 7.97 -0.21
C VAL A 36 0.20 8.69 0.84
N SER A 37 0.25 8.25 2.09
CA SER A 37 -0.37 8.99 3.19
C SER A 37 0.51 10.16 3.64
N ALA A 38 -0.12 11.17 4.23
CA ALA A 38 0.57 12.35 4.73
C ALA A 38 1.24 12.16 6.11
N GLY A 39 1.05 11.03 6.79
CA GLY A 39 1.58 10.89 8.15
C GLY A 39 1.24 9.60 8.88
N PHE A 40 1.27 8.45 8.20
CA PHE A 40 1.19 7.16 8.88
C PHE A 40 2.60 6.64 9.22
N ALA A 41 2.95 6.68 10.49
CA ALA A 41 4.22 6.16 10.98
C ALA A 41 4.37 4.67 10.62
N GLY A 42 5.55 4.32 10.10
CA GLY A 42 5.85 2.99 9.58
C GLY A 42 5.40 2.72 8.15
N PHE A 43 4.48 3.49 7.58
CA PHE A 43 3.97 3.31 6.20
C PHE A 43 4.41 4.44 5.26
N SER A 44 4.07 5.68 5.60
CA SER A 44 4.54 6.84 4.85
C SER A 44 4.52 8.08 5.74
N THR A 45 5.69 8.56 6.08
CA THR A 45 5.87 9.73 6.93
C THR A 45 7.00 10.59 6.35
N PRO A 46 6.77 11.88 6.09
CA PRO A 46 7.85 12.79 5.74
C PRO A 46 8.72 13.10 6.95
N ASP A 47 10.03 13.23 6.75
CA ASP A 47 10.94 13.81 7.72
C ASP A 47 10.89 15.35 7.69
N SER A 48 11.69 16.00 8.52
CA SER A 48 11.76 17.47 8.59
C SER A 48 12.27 18.13 7.30
N GLN A 49 12.86 17.36 6.39
CA GLN A 49 13.36 17.82 5.09
C GLN A 49 12.35 17.50 3.96
N GLY A 50 11.23 16.82 4.29
CA GLY A 50 10.22 16.41 3.33
C GLY A 50 10.51 15.08 2.63
N ASN A 51 11.57 14.35 3.03
CA ASN A 51 11.83 13.02 2.50
C ASN A 51 10.90 12.00 3.16
N TYR A 52 10.24 11.21 2.34
CA TYR A 52 9.33 10.18 2.82
C TYR A 52 10.08 8.89 3.20
N LYS A 53 9.58 8.21 4.25
CA LYS A 53 10.03 6.87 4.67
C LYS A 53 8.83 6.03 5.14
N GLY A 54 8.95 4.71 5.05
CA GLY A 54 7.93 3.75 5.44
C GLY A 54 7.75 2.62 4.44
N LEU A 55 6.94 1.64 4.79
CA LEU A 55 6.67 0.44 4.00
C LEU A 55 6.12 0.78 2.61
N ASP A 56 5.11 1.63 2.53
CA ASP A 56 4.52 2.09 1.27
C ASP A 56 5.54 2.86 0.41
N VAL A 57 6.39 3.64 1.05
CA VAL A 57 7.47 4.41 0.40
C VAL A 57 8.53 3.50 -0.19
N ASP A 58 8.92 2.44 0.53
CA ASP A 58 9.89 1.46 0.04
C ASP A 58 9.36 0.68 -1.16
N TYR A 59 8.05 0.36 -1.20
CA TYR A 59 7.41 -0.19 -2.39
C TYR A 59 7.46 0.77 -3.58
N CYS A 60 7.19 2.06 -3.38
CA CYS A 60 7.32 3.07 -4.43
C CYS A 60 8.77 3.18 -4.94
N ARG A 61 9.76 3.13 -4.06
CA ARG A 61 11.19 3.16 -4.41
C ARG A 61 11.62 1.91 -5.18
N ALA A 62 11.18 0.74 -4.72
CA ALA A 62 11.42 -0.53 -5.40
C ALA A 62 10.80 -0.53 -6.81
N LEU A 63 9.57 -0.01 -6.96
CA LEU A 63 8.89 0.13 -8.25
C LEU A 63 9.62 1.12 -9.17
N ALA A 64 10.06 2.27 -8.66
CA ALA A 64 10.84 3.24 -9.46
C ALA A 64 12.16 2.63 -9.93
N ALA A 65 12.85 1.89 -9.06
CA ALA A 65 14.08 1.16 -9.44
C ALA A 65 13.81 0.07 -10.49
N ALA A 66 12.71 -0.68 -10.35
CA ALA A 66 12.31 -1.71 -11.31
C ALA A 66 12.02 -1.15 -12.71
N VAL A 67 11.34 0.00 -12.79
CA VAL A 67 10.84 0.58 -14.06
C VAL A 67 11.84 1.55 -14.69
N LEU A 68 12.55 2.33 -13.87
CA LEU A 68 13.41 3.45 -14.30
C LEU A 68 14.90 3.24 -13.97
N GLY A 69 15.26 2.11 -13.34
CA GLY A 69 16.63 1.82 -12.91
C GLY A 69 17.15 2.67 -11.75
N ASP A 70 16.31 3.52 -11.12
CA ASP A 70 16.72 4.44 -10.06
C ASP A 70 15.58 4.62 -9.04
N ALA A 71 15.84 4.27 -7.78
CA ALA A 71 14.90 4.39 -6.67
C ALA A 71 14.54 5.85 -6.31
N ASN A 72 15.35 6.82 -6.74
CA ASN A 72 15.11 8.23 -6.46
C ASN A 72 14.22 8.91 -7.52
N LYS A 73 13.95 8.23 -8.62
CA LYS A 73 13.03 8.71 -9.66
C LYS A 73 11.57 8.52 -9.26
N VAL A 74 11.23 8.96 -8.07
CA VAL A 74 9.88 8.89 -7.51
C VAL A 74 9.47 10.24 -6.92
N ARG A 75 8.27 10.68 -7.23
CA ARG A 75 7.60 11.84 -6.62
C ARG A 75 6.43 11.35 -5.80
N TYR A 76 6.37 11.74 -4.54
CA TYR A 76 5.29 11.39 -3.64
C TYR A 76 4.19 12.45 -3.67
N VAL A 77 2.93 11.99 -3.66
CA VAL A 77 1.74 12.83 -3.51
C VAL A 77 1.03 12.41 -2.24
N ALA A 78 0.99 13.32 -1.27
CA ALA A 78 0.31 13.09 0.00
C ALA A 78 -1.20 13.19 -0.17
N LEU A 79 -1.92 12.13 0.17
CA LEU A 79 -3.36 12.01 -0.05
C LEU A 79 -4.11 11.71 1.26
N THR A 80 -5.31 12.27 1.39
CA THR A 80 -6.25 11.92 2.45
C THR A 80 -6.96 10.60 2.13
N ALA A 81 -7.70 10.07 3.09
CA ALA A 81 -8.52 8.88 2.85
C ALA A 81 -9.64 9.16 1.84
N GLN A 82 -10.12 10.39 1.74
CA GLN A 82 -11.20 10.77 0.83
C GLN A 82 -10.75 10.95 -0.62
N ASN A 83 -9.62 11.62 -0.87
CA ASN A 83 -9.22 11.99 -2.23
C ASN A 83 -8.32 10.96 -2.92
N ARG A 84 -7.80 9.94 -2.20
CA ARG A 84 -6.81 8.98 -2.73
C ARG A 84 -7.25 8.25 -4.00
N PHE A 85 -8.51 7.83 -4.04
CA PHE A 85 -9.02 7.08 -5.20
C PHE A 85 -9.31 8.01 -6.39
N THR A 86 -9.83 9.20 -6.14
CA THR A 86 -10.03 10.21 -7.19
C THR A 86 -8.73 10.66 -7.82
N ALA A 87 -7.66 10.84 -7.02
CA ALA A 87 -6.33 11.16 -7.52
C ALA A 87 -5.78 10.06 -8.44
N LEU A 88 -6.03 8.78 -8.12
CA LEU A 88 -5.64 7.68 -8.99
C LEU A 88 -6.49 7.61 -10.27
N GLN A 89 -7.80 7.79 -10.16
CA GLN A 89 -8.74 7.78 -11.28
C GLN A 89 -8.43 8.89 -12.30
N SER A 90 -8.09 10.09 -11.82
CA SER A 90 -7.76 11.25 -12.66
C SER A 90 -6.37 11.17 -13.32
N GLY A 91 -5.53 10.22 -12.91
CA GLY A 91 -4.15 10.12 -13.39
C GLY A 91 -3.18 11.10 -12.72
N GLU A 92 -3.57 11.76 -11.63
CA GLU A 92 -2.67 12.60 -10.82
C GLU A 92 -1.51 11.76 -10.25
N ILE A 93 -1.78 10.48 -9.96
CA ILE A 93 -0.80 9.49 -9.53
C ILE A 93 -0.82 8.26 -10.44
N ASP A 94 0.30 7.57 -10.54
CA ASP A 94 0.45 6.34 -11.34
C ASP A 94 0.04 5.10 -10.57
N VAL A 95 0.29 5.10 -9.27
CA VAL A 95 -0.01 4.01 -8.33
C VAL A 95 -0.34 4.58 -6.96
N LEU A 96 -1.25 3.92 -6.27
CA LEU A 96 -1.58 4.25 -4.88
C LEU A 96 -0.99 3.20 -3.95
N TYR A 97 0.06 3.56 -3.19
CA TYR A 97 0.58 2.83 -2.04
C TYR A 97 0.29 3.65 -0.78
N ARG A 98 -0.85 3.39 -0.16
CA ARG A 98 -1.34 4.22 0.95
C ARG A 98 -2.20 3.41 1.90
N ASN A 99 -1.62 2.35 2.51
CA ASN A 99 -2.33 1.50 3.48
C ASN A 99 -3.84 1.42 3.21
N SER A 100 -4.21 1.09 1.96
CA SER A 100 -5.61 1.10 1.53
C SER A 100 -6.18 -0.30 1.53
N THR A 101 -7.21 -0.51 2.36
CA THR A 101 -7.91 -1.78 2.48
C THR A 101 -8.58 -2.16 1.17
N GLN A 102 -8.37 -3.38 0.75
CA GLN A 102 -9.08 -3.98 -0.38
C GLN A 102 -10.45 -4.45 0.09
N THR A 103 -11.48 -4.05 -0.64
CA THR A 103 -12.86 -4.46 -0.38
C THR A 103 -13.57 -4.80 -1.68
N TYR A 104 -14.65 -5.61 -1.58
CA TYR A 104 -15.50 -5.90 -2.73
C TYR A 104 -15.97 -4.60 -3.41
N LEU A 105 -16.52 -3.67 -2.63
CA LEU A 105 -17.06 -2.42 -3.17
C LEU A 105 -15.99 -1.61 -3.90
N ARG A 106 -14.80 -1.43 -3.31
CA ARG A 106 -13.69 -0.71 -3.95
C ARG A 106 -13.23 -1.38 -5.24
N GLY A 107 -13.24 -2.71 -5.30
CA GLY A 107 -12.84 -3.46 -6.48
C GLY A 107 -13.83 -3.40 -7.64
N VAL A 108 -15.14 -3.26 -7.36
CA VAL A 108 -16.16 -3.35 -8.42
C VAL A 108 -16.77 -2.00 -8.81
N THR A 109 -16.67 -0.96 -7.96
CA THR A 109 -17.38 0.31 -8.22
C THR A 109 -16.45 1.47 -8.59
N LEU A 110 -15.18 1.43 -8.21
CA LEU A 110 -14.29 2.58 -8.39
C LEU A 110 -13.59 2.61 -9.76
N GLY A 111 -13.74 1.58 -10.61
CA GLY A 111 -12.97 1.49 -11.86
C GLY A 111 -11.46 1.38 -11.61
N LEU A 112 -11.08 0.81 -10.47
CA LEU A 112 -9.71 0.59 -10.04
C LEU A 112 -9.42 -0.90 -9.90
N ARG A 113 -8.16 -1.27 -10.06
CA ARG A 113 -7.68 -2.63 -9.83
C ARG A 113 -6.98 -2.70 -8.47
N GLN A 114 -7.31 -3.70 -7.70
CA GLN A 114 -6.62 -4.03 -6.45
C GLN A 114 -5.43 -4.94 -6.77
N GLY A 115 -4.24 -4.55 -6.34
CA GLY A 115 -3.04 -5.39 -6.45
C GLY A 115 -2.96 -6.46 -5.35
N PRO A 116 -1.83 -7.15 -5.18
CA PRO A 116 -1.65 -8.10 -4.09
C PRO A 116 -1.69 -7.40 -2.72
N ILE A 117 -2.11 -8.16 -1.71
CA ILE A 117 -2.09 -7.68 -0.32
C ILE A 117 -0.64 -7.61 0.15
N ASN A 118 -0.18 -6.41 0.49
CA ASN A 118 1.18 -6.18 0.98
C ASN A 118 1.27 -6.04 2.51
N PHE A 119 0.11 -5.95 3.20
CA PHE A 119 0.05 -5.94 4.65
C PHE A 119 -1.32 -6.42 5.14
N TYR A 120 -1.33 -7.40 6.02
CA TYR A 120 -2.54 -7.90 6.71
C TYR A 120 -2.69 -7.19 8.03
N ASP A 121 -3.81 -6.49 8.22
CA ASP A 121 -4.13 -5.74 9.43
C ASP A 121 -5.57 -6.00 9.90
N GLY A 122 -5.99 -5.30 10.91
CA GLY A 122 -7.34 -5.30 11.46
C GLY A 122 -7.66 -3.97 12.12
N GLN A 123 -8.94 -3.58 12.12
CA GLN A 123 -9.39 -2.40 12.83
C GLN A 123 -9.36 -2.62 14.33
N GLY A 124 -8.54 -1.83 15.04
CA GLY A 124 -8.40 -1.82 16.50
C GLY A 124 -8.89 -0.53 17.14
N PHE A 125 -8.69 -0.45 18.44
CA PHE A 125 -8.99 0.73 19.25
C PHE A 125 -7.83 1.05 20.17
N VAL A 126 -7.56 2.32 20.37
CA VAL A 126 -6.69 2.83 21.42
C VAL A 126 -7.50 3.68 22.39
N VAL A 127 -7.20 3.51 23.67
CA VAL A 127 -7.84 4.22 24.80
C VAL A 127 -6.78 4.75 25.76
N ARG A 128 -7.14 5.68 26.62
CA ARG A 128 -6.30 6.05 27.76
C ARG A 128 -6.31 4.93 28.80
N ARG A 129 -5.17 4.62 29.42
CA ARG A 129 -5.10 3.60 30.48
C ARG A 129 -5.91 3.95 31.70
N ASP A 130 -5.94 5.24 32.07
CA ASP A 130 -6.69 5.74 33.22
C ASP A 130 -8.22 5.68 33.03
N SER A 131 -8.71 5.46 31.81
CA SER A 131 -10.14 5.22 31.57
C SER A 131 -10.65 3.90 32.16
N GLY A 132 -9.76 2.95 32.45
CA GLY A 132 -10.12 1.63 32.97
C GLY A 132 -10.74 0.69 31.92
N VAL A 133 -10.92 1.12 30.67
CA VAL A 133 -11.45 0.31 29.57
C VAL A 133 -10.45 -0.77 29.19
N LYS A 134 -10.90 -2.03 29.14
CA LYS A 134 -10.05 -3.20 28.82
C LYS A 134 -10.51 -3.97 27.59
N ASP A 135 -11.73 -3.75 27.13
CA ASP A 135 -12.35 -4.43 26.00
C ASP A 135 -13.37 -3.52 25.30
N LEU A 136 -13.93 -4.02 24.19
CA LEU A 136 -14.88 -3.27 23.36
C LEU A 136 -16.20 -2.96 24.07
N LYS A 137 -16.62 -3.80 25.02
CA LYS A 137 -17.88 -3.54 25.77
C LYS A 137 -17.75 -2.33 26.67
N GLY A 138 -16.54 -2.08 27.18
CA GLY A 138 -16.23 -0.89 27.96
C GLY A 138 -16.31 0.42 27.17
N LEU A 139 -16.44 0.35 25.84
CA LEU A 139 -16.61 1.51 24.96
C LEU A 139 -18.09 1.85 24.69
N ASN A 140 -19.05 1.19 25.34
CA ASN A 140 -20.46 1.53 25.16
C ASN A 140 -20.74 2.97 25.64
N GLY A 141 -21.33 3.79 24.76
CA GLY A 141 -21.59 5.23 25.01
C GLY A 141 -20.38 6.14 24.73
N ALA A 142 -19.21 5.57 24.42
CA ALA A 142 -17.97 6.32 24.21
C ALA A 142 -17.98 7.19 22.95
N THR A 143 -17.30 8.34 23.02
CA THR A 143 -16.96 9.15 21.86
C THR A 143 -15.72 8.55 21.19
N VAL A 144 -15.86 8.14 19.91
CA VAL A 144 -14.80 7.48 19.15
C VAL A 144 -14.33 8.35 18.00
N CYS A 145 -13.07 8.76 18.02
CA CYS A 145 -12.42 9.45 16.91
C CYS A 145 -12.19 8.47 15.74
N VAL A 146 -12.64 8.84 14.54
CA VAL A 146 -12.52 8.03 13.31
C VAL A 146 -12.27 8.90 12.09
N ALA A 147 -11.50 8.41 11.12
CA ALA A 147 -11.23 9.13 9.88
C ALA A 147 -12.32 8.88 8.84
N GLN A 148 -12.78 9.95 8.18
CA GLN A 148 -13.78 9.93 7.12
C GLN A 148 -13.26 9.21 5.86
N GLY A 149 -14.16 8.52 5.14
CA GLY A 149 -13.84 7.82 3.88
C GLY A 149 -13.00 6.55 4.07
N THR A 150 -12.97 6.02 5.28
CA THR A 150 -12.27 4.78 5.62
C THR A 150 -13.25 3.61 5.77
N THR A 151 -12.74 2.38 5.70
CA THR A 151 -13.48 1.18 6.12
C THR A 151 -13.84 1.23 7.59
N HIS A 152 -12.99 1.87 8.40
CA HIS A 152 -13.17 1.99 9.86
C HIS A 152 -14.45 2.72 10.24
N GLU A 153 -14.81 3.79 9.50
CA GLU A 153 -16.04 4.53 9.71
C GLU A 153 -17.29 3.65 9.49
N VAL A 154 -17.29 2.87 8.41
CA VAL A 154 -18.39 1.95 8.08
C VAL A 154 -18.45 0.80 9.08
N THR A 155 -17.31 0.15 9.33
CA THR A 155 -17.21 -1.01 10.23
C THR A 155 -17.58 -0.65 11.66
N LEU A 156 -17.22 0.56 12.13
CA LEU A 156 -17.60 1.05 13.46
C LEU A 156 -19.12 1.00 13.63
N GLY A 157 -19.87 1.54 12.65
CA GLY A 157 -21.34 1.54 12.70
C GLY A 157 -21.94 0.13 12.62
N ASP A 158 -21.41 -0.72 11.72
CA ASP A 158 -21.90 -2.09 11.50
C ASP A 158 -21.65 -2.98 12.73
N TYR A 159 -20.44 -2.94 13.26
CA TYR A 159 -20.07 -3.73 14.45
C TYR A 159 -20.86 -3.31 15.69
N GLY A 160 -21.04 -2.01 15.90
CA GLY A 160 -21.84 -1.48 17.01
C GLY A 160 -23.27 -2.01 16.97
N ARG A 161 -23.94 -1.90 15.81
CA ARG A 161 -25.30 -2.43 15.64
C ARG A 161 -25.38 -3.95 15.87
N ALA A 162 -24.42 -4.70 15.34
CA ALA A 162 -24.41 -6.15 15.46
C ALA A 162 -24.16 -6.67 16.89
N ASN A 163 -23.46 -5.89 17.72
CA ASN A 163 -23.05 -6.29 19.07
C ASN A 163 -23.73 -5.51 20.19
N GLY A 164 -24.68 -4.61 19.88
CA GLY A 164 -25.40 -3.80 20.87
C GLY A 164 -24.50 -2.79 21.58
N ILE A 165 -23.48 -2.27 20.89
CA ILE A 165 -22.59 -1.23 21.42
C ILE A 165 -22.93 0.09 20.73
N GLU A 166 -23.28 1.09 21.52
CA GLU A 166 -23.56 2.44 21.06
C GLU A 166 -22.32 3.30 21.28
N TRP A 167 -21.67 3.72 20.20
CA TRP A 167 -20.61 4.73 20.24
C TRP A 167 -21.05 6.01 19.53
N LYS A 168 -20.39 7.10 19.88
CA LYS A 168 -20.61 8.43 19.30
C LYS A 168 -19.43 8.75 18.40
N PRO A 169 -19.50 8.49 17.07
CA PRO A 169 -18.40 8.79 16.17
C PRO A 169 -18.13 10.29 16.09
N LEU A 170 -16.88 10.68 16.28
CA LEU A 170 -16.37 11.99 15.93
C LEU A 170 -15.47 11.85 14.70
N VAL A 171 -15.95 12.37 13.57
CA VAL A 171 -15.38 12.09 12.24
C VAL A 171 -14.44 13.21 11.80
N PHE A 172 -13.28 12.83 11.25
CA PHE A 172 -12.22 13.74 10.81
C PHE A 172 -11.85 13.50 9.36
N ASP A 173 -11.63 14.54 8.60
CA ASP A 173 -11.07 14.52 7.25
C ASP A 173 -9.53 14.35 7.25
N ARG A 174 -8.87 14.84 8.32
CA ARG A 174 -7.42 14.85 8.49
C ARG A 174 -6.98 14.00 9.69
N ILE A 175 -5.99 13.16 9.44
CA ILE A 175 -5.44 12.23 10.46
C ILE A 175 -4.72 12.99 11.58
N ASP A 176 -3.95 14.02 11.24
CA ASP A 176 -3.23 14.83 12.24
C ASP A 176 -4.18 15.52 13.22
N THR A 177 -5.28 16.08 12.70
CA THR A 177 -6.33 16.69 13.53
C THR A 177 -7.00 15.64 14.41
N MET A 178 -7.27 14.44 13.90
CA MET A 178 -7.82 13.33 14.68
C MET A 178 -6.89 12.93 15.83
N TYR A 179 -5.58 12.81 15.56
CA TYR A 179 -4.58 12.49 16.60
C TYR A 179 -4.51 13.58 17.66
N GLN A 180 -4.42 14.85 17.27
CA GLN A 180 -4.44 15.98 18.21
C GLN A 180 -5.70 16.00 19.09
N THR A 181 -6.85 15.69 18.49
CA THR A 181 -8.13 15.67 19.21
C THR A 181 -8.19 14.52 20.22
N PHE A 182 -7.78 13.31 19.83
CA PHE A 182 -7.75 12.15 20.72
C PHE A 182 -6.73 12.33 21.85
N PHE A 183 -5.47 12.66 21.52
CA PHE A 183 -4.43 12.86 22.54
C PHE A 183 -4.68 14.08 23.41
N GLY A 184 -5.47 15.05 22.94
CA GLY A 184 -6.00 16.17 23.72
C GLY A 184 -7.21 15.82 24.61
N GLY A 185 -7.64 14.55 24.64
CA GLY A 185 -8.68 14.05 25.55
C GLY A 185 -10.11 14.37 25.15
N ARG A 186 -10.39 14.72 23.88
CA ARG A 186 -11.75 15.00 23.39
C ARG A 186 -12.51 13.77 22.89
N CYS A 187 -11.83 12.65 22.67
CA CYS A 187 -12.42 11.35 22.40
C CYS A 187 -12.00 10.38 23.49
N ASP A 188 -12.91 9.48 23.85
CA ASP A 188 -12.64 8.38 24.79
C ASP A 188 -11.79 7.28 24.16
N ALA A 189 -11.98 7.08 22.86
CA ALA A 189 -11.22 6.13 22.05
C ALA A 189 -10.91 6.69 20.66
N MET A 190 -9.90 6.10 20.00
CA MET A 190 -9.64 6.32 18.58
C MET A 190 -9.54 4.95 17.89
N THR A 191 -10.10 4.84 16.68
CA THR A 191 -10.10 3.60 15.88
C THR A 191 -9.46 3.78 14.53
N GLN A 192 -8.57 2.83 14.17
CA GLN A 192 -7.87 2.69 12.89
C GLN A 192 -7.34 1.27 12.72
N ASP A 193 -6.55 1.02 11.66
CA ASP A 193 -5.67 -0.14 11.57
C ASP A 193 -4.83 -0.27 12.84
N ALA A 194 -4.69 -1.46 13.38
CA ALA A 194 -3.93 -1.69 14.62
C ALA A 194 -2.46 -1.24 14.47
N SER A 195 -1.86 -1.43 13.29
CA SER A 195 -0.52 -0.93 12.99
C SER A 195 -0.44 0.60 13.00
N ALA A 196 -1.47 1.28 12.48
CA ALA A 196 -1.57 2.73 12.48
C ALA A 196 -1.74 3.29 13.90
N LEU A 197 -2.53 2.61 14.76
CA LEU A 197 -2.65 2.96 16.18
C LEU A 197 -1.32 2.83 16.91
N ALA A 198 -0.56 1.74 16.66
CA ALA A 198 0.77 1.57 17.22
C ALA A 198 1.70 2.72 16.79
N GLY A 199 1.65 3.09 15.51
CA GLY A 199 2.38 4.23 14.98
C GLY A 199 2.00 5.55 15.64
N ALA A 200 0.69 5.83 15.78
CA ALA A 200 0.19 7.05 16.40
C ALA A 200 0.60 7.16 17.88
N VAL A 201 0.46 6.07 18.64
CA VAL A 201 0.88 6.04 20.06
C VAL A 201 2.40 6.24 20.18
N THR A 202 3.18 5.65 19.30
CA THR A 202 4.65 5.75 19.36
C THR A 202 5.17 7.15 18.96
N THR A 203 4.48 7.86 18.03
CA THR A 203 5.04 9.08 17.42
C THR A 203 4.29 10.35 17.75
N ALA A 204 3.01 10.27 18.12
CA ALA A 204 2.15 11.44 18.34
C ALA A 204 1.61 11.54 19.78
N ALA A 205 1.62 10.46 20.57
CA ALA A 205 1.21 10.52 21.96
C ALA A 205 2.20 11.34 22.82
N PRO A 206 1.74 12.19 23.75
CA PRO A 206 2.62 12.89 24.67
C PRO A 206 3.47 11.94 25.52
N ASN A 207 2.89 10.83 25.96
CA ASN A 207 3.55 9.72 26.63
C ASN A 207 2.88 8.41 26.22
N ALA A 208 3.56 7.57 25.48
CA ALA A 208 3.01 6.31 24.95
C ALA A 208 2.52 5.36 26.07
N ALA A 209 3.13 5.42 27.27
CA ALA A 209 2.75 4.56 28.39
C ALA A 209 1.33 4.84 28.92
N ASP A 210 0.75 6.01 28.64
CA ASP A 210 -0.59 6.41 29.11
C ASP A 210 -1.71 5.82 28.24
N TYR A 211 -1.37 5.13 27.16
CA TYR A 211 -2.34 4.60 26.20
C TYR A 211 -2.28 3.07 26.14
N LEU A 212 -3.42 2.48 25.79
CA LEU A 212 -3.60 1.05 25.62
C LEU A 212 -4.29 0.79 24.27
N ILE A 213 -3.63 0.04 23.40
CA ILE A 213 -4.29 -0.55 22.24
C ILE A 213 -5.00 -1.81 22.74
N LEU A 214 -6.32 -1.86 22.54
CA LEU A 214 -7.13 -3.00 22.94
C LEU A 214 -6.73 -4.23 22.10
N PRO A 215 -6.75 -5.44 22.68
CA PRO A 215 -6.31 -6.65 22.00
C PRO A 215 -7.27 -7.15 20.91
N GLN A 216 -8.52 -6.66 20.91
CA GLN A 216 -9.54 -7.07 19.96
C GLN A 216 -9.48 -6.21 18.70
N THR A 217 -9.61 -6.87 17.54
CA THR A 217 -9.91 -6.22 16.26
C THR A 217 -11.33 -6.56 15.81
N ILE A 218 -11.97 -5.62 15.10
CA ILE A 218 -13.38 -5.74 14.67
C ILE A 218 -13.54 -5.98 13.18
N SER A 219 -12.45 -5.98 12.41
CA SER A 219 -12.45 -6.26 10.97
C SER A 219 -11.18 -6.93 10.51
N LYS A 220 -11.20 -7.38 9.26
CA LYS A 220 -10.01 -7.69 8.46
C LYS A 220 -9.69 -6.48 7.59
N GLU A 221 -8.45 -6.04 7.62
CA GLU A 221 -7.97 -4.93 6.80
C GLU A 221 -6.82 -5.42 5.90
N PRO A 222 -7.14 -6.09 4.77
CA PRO A 222 -6.13 -6.49 3.79
C PRO A 222 -5.69 -5.27 3.01
N LEU A 223 -4.50 -4.73 3.35
CA LEU A 223 -3.96 -3.53 2.73
C LEU A 223 -3.19 -3.88 1.46
N GLY A 224 -3.28 -3.05 0.45
CA GLY A 224 -2.55 -3.25 -0.79
C GLY A 224 -2.60 -2.04 -1.74
N PRO A 225 -1.80 -2.10 -2.82
CA PRO A 225 -1.79 -1.06 -3.84
C PRO A 225 -3.04 -1.08 -4.70
N PHE A 226 -3.31 0.07 -5.33
CA PHE A 226 -4.33 0.21 -6.35
C PHE A 226 -3.74 0.83 -7.62
N THR A 227 -4.26 0.38 -8.78
CA THR A 227 -3.98 0.92 -10.10
C THR A 227 -5.26 1.29 -10.82
N ARG A 228 -5.20 1.99 -11.94
CA ARG A 228 -6.34 2.21 -12.81
C ARG A 228 -6.74 0.89 -13.48
N ASN A 229 -8.03 0.69 -13.68
CA ASN A 229 -8.54 -0.44 -14.44
C ASN A 229 -8.21 -0.28 -15.94
N GLY A 230 -8.05 -1.41 -16.67
CA GLY A 230 -7.72 -1.41 -18.09
C GLY A 230 -6.24 -1.16 -18.41
N ASP A 231 -5.35 -1.24 -17.41
CA ASP A 231 -3.90 -1.20 -17.58
C ASP A 231 -3.29 -2.45 -16.94
N GLU A 232 -3.48 -3.57 -17.64
CA GLU A 232 -3.08 -4.89 -17.14
C GLU A 232 -1.57 -4.98 -16.98
N VAL A 233 -0.79 -4.45 -17.94
CA VAL A 233 0.68 -4.47 -17.87
C VAL A 233 1.19 -3.77 -16.63
N TRP A 234 0.63 -2.59 -16.30
CA TRP A 234 1.02 -1.86 -15.09
C TRP A 234 0.63 -2.59 -13.81
N THR A 235 -0.57 -3.17 -13.80
CA THR A 235 -1.05 -3.98 -12.67
C THR A 235 -0.20 -5.22 -12.45
N ASP A 236 0.20 -5.90 -13.54
CA ASP A 236 1.07 -7.06 -13.48
C ASP A 236 2.46 -6.71 -12.96
N ILE A 237 3.05 -5.59 -13.39
CA ILE A 237 4.34 -5.12 -12.84
C ILE A 237 4.26 -4.95 -11.33
N ILE A 238 3.19 -4.34 -10.82
CA ILE A 238 2.98 -4.13 -9.39
C ILE A 238 2.78 -5.45 -8.65
N ALA A 239 2.03 -6.37 -9.24
CA ALA A 239 1.80 -7.69 -8.65
C ALA A 239 3.09 -8.52 -8.61
N TRP A 240 3.82 -8.60 -9.71
CA TRP A 240 5.06 -9.35 -9.79
C TRP A 240 6.20 -8.73 -8.98
N LEU A 241 6.21 -7.39 -8.81
CA LEU A 241 7.11 -6.75 -7.86
C LEU A 241 6.89 -7.29 -6.44
N HIS A 242 5.63 -7.32 -5.99
CA HIS A 242 5.30 -7.82 -4.65
C HIS A 242 5.68 -9.28 -4.47
N TYR A 243 5.29 -10.15 -5.42
CA TYR A 243 5.65 -11.57 -5.36
C TYR A 243 7.16 -11.79 -5.41
N GLY A 244 7.88 -11.03 -6.22
CA GLY A 244 9.33 -11.11 -6.28
C GLY A 244 10.03 -10.70 -4.98
N LEU A 245 9.50 -9.70 -4.26
CA LEU A 245 10.03 -9.31 -2.95
C LEU A 245 9.78 -10.38 -1.87
N ILE A 246 8.67 -11.12 -1.96
CA ILE A 246 8.39 -12.27 -1.07
C ILE A 246 9.29 -13.46 -1.43
N GLU A 247 9.38 -13.85 -2.72
CA GLU A 247 10.30 -14.92 -3.14
C GLU A 247 11.76 -14.61 -2.77
N ALA A 248 12.18 -13.35 -2.88
CA ALA A 248 13.50 -12.92 -2.44
C ALA A 248 13.73 -13.18 -0.94
N GLU A 249 12.72 -12.93 -0.09
CA GLU A 249 12.78 -13.30 1.33
C GLU A 249 12.93 -14.82 1.50
N GLU A 250 12.13 -15.60 0.78
CA GLU A 250 12.13 -17.07 0.86
C GLU A 250 13.46 -17.68 0.44
N PHE A 251 14.12 -17.10 -0.55
CA PHE A 251 15.42 -17.55 -1.05
C PHE A 251 16.62 -16.91 -0.35
N GLY A 252 16.40 -16.03 0.64
CA GLY A 252 17.48 -15.31 1.32
C GLY A 252 18.20 -14.30 0.43
N VAL A 253 17.55 -13.84 -0.66
CA VAL A 253 18.07 -12.73 -1.48
C VAL A 253 17.75 -11.42 -0.78
N THR A 254 18.77 -10.61 -0.52
CA THR A 254 18.70 -9.35 0.21
C THR A 254 19.23 -8.19 -0.63
N ALA A 255 18.99 -6.95 -0.18
CA ALA A 255 19.60 -5.78 -0.81
C ALA A 255 21.12 -5.89 -0.93
N ALA A 256 21.77 -6.50 0.06
CA ALA A 256 23.23 -6.62 0.14
C ALA A 256 23.80 -7.68 -0.82
N ASN A 257 23.07 -8.78 -1.10
CA ASN A 257 23.61 -9.91 -1.86
C ASN A 257 22.98 -10.10 -3.25
N ALA A 258 21.98 -9.31 -3.65
CA ALA A 258 21.23 -9.49 -4.89
C ALA A 258 22.14 -9.50 -6.15
N ASP A 259 23.11 -8.60 -6.21
CA ASP A 259 24.06 -8.55 -7.35
C ASP A 259 24.97 -9.79 -7.43
N GLU A 260 25.43 -10.28 -6.29
CA GLU A 260 26.26 -11.48 -6.21
C GLU A 260 25.43 -12.71 -6.59
N MET A 261 24.26 -12.88 -5.99
CA MET A 261 23.38 -14.01 -6.26
C MET A 261 22.89 -14.05 -7.71
N ALA A 262 22.69 -12.90 -8.34
CA ALA A 262 22.37 -12.81 -9.76
C ALA A 262 23.49 -13.33 -10.66
N LYS A 263 24.77 -13.25 -10.23
CA LYS A 263 25.93 -13.71 -10.99
C LYS A 263 26.33 -15.14 -10.68
N SER A 264 26.19 -15.56 -9.42
CA SER A 264 26.82 -16.77 -8.92
C SER A 264 25.84 -17.91 -8.60
N SER A 265 24.52 -17.62 -8.43
CA SER A 265 23.55 -18.64 -8.06
C SER A 265 23.36 -19.67 -9.18
N ASN A 266 23.41 -20.96 -8.80
CA ASN A 266 23.07 -22.09 -9.66
C ASN A 266 21.66 -22.62 -9.44
N VAL A 267 20.87 -21.97 -8.58
CA VAL A 267 19.48 -22.31 -8.28
C VAL A 267 18.57 -21.73 -9.37
N PRO A 268 17.88 -22.55 -10.17
CA PRO A 268 17.10 -22.04 -11.32
C PRO A 268 15.99 -21.03 -10.94
N ALA A 269 15.39 -21.18 -9.76
CA ALA A 269 14.37 -20.24 -9.29
C ALA A 269 14.98 -18.85 -9.01
N ILE A 270 16.13 -18.80 -8.36
CA ILE A 270 16.85 -17.54 -8.09
C ILE A 270 17.33 -16.90 -9.41
N GLN A 271 17.81 -17.71 -10.34
CA GLN A 271 18.24 -17.21 -11.65
C GLN A 271 17.08 -16.55 -12.42
N ARG A 272 15.89 -17.14 -12.39
CA ARG A 272 14.70 -16.54 -13.00
C ARG A 272 14.27 -15.27 -12.28
N LEU A 273 14.19 -15.30 -10.96
CA LEU A 273 13.84 -14.13 -10.15
C LEU A 273 14.77 -12.94 -10.43
N LEU A 274 16.08 -13.21 -10.49
CA LEU A 274 17.09 -12.17 -10.68
C LEU A 274 17.43 -11.87 -12.15
N GLY A 275 16.74 -12.52 -13.09
CA GLY A 275 16.86 -12.25 -14.52
C GLY A 275 18.19 -12.70 -15.14
N SER A 276 18.92 -13.64 -14.51
CA SER A 276 20.10 -14.28 -15.09
C SER A 276 19.74 -15.49 -15.95
N ALA A 277 18.48 -15.96 -15.91
CA ALA A 277 17.91 -16.94 -16.83
C ALA A 277 16.49 -16.53 -17.23
N GLY A 278 16.15 -16.76 -18.51
CA GLY A 278 14.86 -16.37 -19.08
C GLY A 278 14.76 -14.88 -19.43
N GLU A 279 13.60 -14.47 -19.93
CA GLU A 279 13.32 -13.10 -20.40
C GLU A 279 12.06 -12.54 -19.73
N LEU A 280 11.87 -12.82 -18.44
CA LEU A 280 10.64 -12.48 -17.72
C LEU A 280 10.43 -10.96 -17.63
N GLY A 281 11.50 -10.18 -17.47
CA GLY A 281 11.42 -8.73 -17.49
C GLY A 281 10.95 -8.18 -18.83
N ALA A 282 11.51 -8.68 -19.93
CA ALA A 282 11.15 -8.23 -21.28
C ALA A 282 9.66 -8.46 -21.60
N ARG A 283 9.04 -9.52 -21.06
CA ARG A 283 7.60 -9.77 -21.20
C ARG A 283 6.70 -8.73 -20.53
N LEU A 284 7.22 -8.05 -19.50
CA LEU A 284 6.57 -6.92 -18.83
C LEU A 284 7.02 -5.57 -19.41
N GLY A 285 7.85 -5.57 -20.48
CA GLY A 285 8.43 -4.35 -21.02
C GLY A 285 9.52 -3.74 -20.13
N LEU A 286 10.13 -4.51 -19.23
CA LEU A 286 11.18 -4.09 -18.30
C LEU A 286 12.53 -4.70 -18.67
N ASP A 287 13.61 -4.19 -18.08
CA ASP A 287 14.91 -4.86 -18.11
C ASP A 287 14.84 -6.22 -17.40
N ASN A 288 15.58 -7.22 -17.87
CA ASN A 288 15.55 -8.54 -17.25
C ASN A 288 16.05 -8.54 -15.80
N LYS A 289 16.88 -7.58 -15.40
CA LYS A 289 17.38 -7.41 -14.03
C LYS A 289 16.52 -6.49 -13.18
N TRP A 290 15.30 -6.19 -13.59
CA TRP A 290 14.38 -5.28 -12.87
C TRP A 290 14.18 -5.66 -11.40
N MET A 291 14.10 -6.97 -11.08
CA MET A 291 14.00 -7.43 -9.69
C MET A 291 15.29 -7.22 -8.89
N VAL A 292 16.47 -7.36 -9.53
CA VAL A 292 17.74 -6.99 -8.88
C VAL A 292 17.73 -5.52 -8.49
N GLN A 293 17.29 -4.64 -9.40
CA GLN A 293 17.19 -3.20 -9.12
C GLN A 293 16.19 -2.91 -7.98
N ALA A 294 15.02 -3.57 -8.01
CA ALA A 294 14.00 -3.42 -6.98
C ALA A 294 14.50 -3.86 -5.59
N ILE A 295 15.10 -5.05 -5.50
CA ILE A 295 15.62 -5.60 -4.24
C ILE A 295 16.77 -4.75 -3.68
N LYS A 296 17.67 -4.28 -4.53
CA LYS A 296 18.75 -3.38 -4.10
C LYS A 296 18.22 -2.06 -3.52
N ALA A 297 17.14 -1.55 -4.08
CA ALA A 297 16.55 -0.28 -3.69
C ALA A 297 15.70 -0.37 -2.42
N GLY A 298 14.87 -1.40 -2.30
CA GLY A 298 13.91 -1.57 -1.21
C GLY A 298 14.32 -2.62 -0.19
N GLY A 299 15.13 -3.61 -0.56
CA GLY A 299 15.29 -4.87 0.16
C GLY A 299 14.24 -5.88 -0.28
N ASN A 300 14.30 -7.10 0.26
CA ASN A 300 13.22 -8.07 0.18
C ASN A 300 12.07 -7.70 1.14
N TYR A 301 10.97 -8.45 1.13
CA TYR A 301 9.80 -8.11 1.97
C TYR A 301 10.14 -8.12 3.48
N ALA A 302 11.00 -9.02 3.95
CA ALA A 302 11.42 -9.02 5.36
C ALA A 302 12.21 -7.75 5.71
N GLU A 303 13.14 -7.32 4.87
CA GLU A 303 13.93 -6.11 5.09
C GLU A 303 13.04 -4.86 5.11
N ILE A 304 12.06 -4.78 4.19
CA ILE A 304 11.07 -3.69 4.16
C ILE A 304 10.23 -3.70 5.45
N PHE A 305 9.70 -4.85 5.85
CA PHE A 305 8.90 -4.98 7.06
C PHE A 305 9.70 -4.60 8.32
N GLU A 306 10.86 -5.22 8.53
CA GLU A 306 11.66 -5.05 9.74
C GLU A 306 12.11 -3.60 9.94
N ARG A 307 12.55 -2.95 8.87
CA ARG A 307 13.02 -1.56 8.92
C ARG A 307 11.91 -0.58 9.27
N ASN A 308 10.70 -0.79 8.76
CA ASN A 308 9.63 0.20 8.82
C ASN A 308 8.64 -0.03 9.96
N VAL A 309 8.26 -1.28 10.22
CA VAL A 309 7.22 -1.62 11.19
C VAL A 309 7.63 -2.74 12.14
N GLY A 310 8.65 -3.55 11.80
CA GLY A 310 9.10 -4.71 12.56
C GLY A 310 9.93 -4.37 13.78
N GLN A 311 10.65 -5.37 14.30
CA GLN A 311 11.42 -5.27 15.55
C GLN A 311 12.57 -4.26 15.47
N ALA A 312 13.11 -3.99 14.27
CA ALA A 312 14.12 -2.97 14.03
C ALA A 312 13.55 -1.54 13.99
N SER A 313 12.22 -1.38 13.96
CA SER A 313 11.55 -0.09 13.95
C SER A 313 11.07 0.33 15.35
N PRO A 314 10.72 1.62 15.56
CA PRO A 314 10.09 2.06 16.80
C PRO A 314 8.72 1.40 17.09
N LEU A 315 8.02 0.88 16.07
CA LEU A 315 6.70 0.26 16.21
C LEU A 315 6.78 -1.16 16.79
N LYS A 316 7.89 -1.87 16.56
CA LYS A 316 8.16 -3.22 17.07
C LYS A 316 7.03 -4.23 16.85
N LEU A 317 6.38 -4.17 15.69
CA LEU A 317 5.30 -5.11 15.36
C LEU A 317 5.89 -6.50 15.09
N ASN A 318 5.16 -7.52 15.53
CA ASN A 318 5.42 -8.90 15.12
C ASN A 318 4.91 -9.14 13.70
N ARG A 319 5.56 -10.04 12.96
CA ARG A 319 5.15 -10.41 11.60
C ARG A 319 3.70 -10.94 11.56
N GLY A 320 3.33 -11.85 12.46
CA GLY A 320 2.00 -12.45 12.49
C GLY A 320 1.57 -12.95 11.11
N LEU A 321 0.40 -12.53 10.63
CA LEU A 321 -0.10 -12.85 9.29
C LEU A 321 0.80 -12.32 8.15
N ASN A 322 1.65 -11.35 8.42
CA ASN A 322 2.62 -10.79 7.48
C ASN A 322 3.92 -11.61 7.36
N ALA A 323 4.04 -12.74 8.06
CA ALA A 323 5.10 -13.71 7.80
C ALA A 323 4.85 -14.47 6.50
N THR A 324 5.92 -15.03 5.90
CA THR A 324 5.78 -15.92 4.74
C THR A 324 4.99 -17.18 5.13
N TRP A 325 4.36 -17.81 4.16
CA TRP A 325 3.57 -19.03 4.35
C TRP A 325 4.36 -20.15 5.06
N SER A 326 5.63 -20.30 4.75
CA SER A 326 6.53 -21.28 5.37
C SER A 326 6.81 -21.00 6.86
N LYS A 327 6.54 -19.78 7.33
CA LYS A 327 6.64 -19.33 8.73
C LYS A 327 5.28 -19.13 9.39
N GLY A 328 4.20 -19.68 8.79
CA GLY A 328 2.85 -19.65 9.33
C GLY A 328 2.05 -18.37 9.04
N GLY A 329 2.53 -17.49 8.16
CA GLY A 329 1.82 -16.30 7.73
C GLY A 329 1.03 -16.48 6.42
N LEU A 330 0.57 -15.39 5.86
CA LEU A 330 -0.23 -15.34 4.62
C LEU A 330 0.53 -14.73 3.43
N MET A 331 1.80 -14.34 3.60
CA MET A 331 2.60 -13.88 2.48
C MET A 331 3.02 -15.09 1.65
N TYR A 332 2.36 -15.22 0.48
CA TYR A 332 2.49 -16.35 -0.43
C TYR A 332 2.74 -15.84 -1.85
N ALA A 333 3.97 -15.99 -2.32
CA ALA A 333 4.33 -15.56 -3.68
C ALA A 333 3.83 -16.54 -4.75
N ILE A 334 3.43 -16.00 -5.90
CA ILE A 334 3.27 -16.79 -7.12
C ILE A 334 4.66 -17.03 -7.71
N PRO A 335 5.07 -18.28 -8.03
CA PRO A 335 6.42 -18.59 -8.45
C PRO A 335 6.80 -17.97 -9.81
N PHE A 336 8.03 -17.50 -9.93
CA PHE A 336 8.64 -17.06 -11.18
C PHE A 336 9.06 -18.28 -12.04
N LYS A 337 8.10 -18.79 -12.85
CA LYS A 337 8.32 -19.97 -13.72
C LYS A 337 8.02 -19.66 -15.18
#